data_2c3b40afefb23ba31c4ffcc0b309f388
#
_entry.id   2c3b40afefb23ba31c4ffcc0b309f388
#
_cell.length_a   1.000
_cell.length_b   1.000
_cell.length_c   1.000
_cell.angle_alpha   90.00
_cell.angle_beta   90.00
_cell.angle_gamma   90.00
#
_symmetry.space_group_name_H-M   'P 1'
#
loop_
_entity.id
_entity.type
_entity.pdbx_description
1 polymer ?
#
loop_
_entity_poly.entity_id
_entity_poly.type
_entity_poly.pdbx_seq_one_letter_code
_entity_poly.pdbx_strand_id
1 'polypeptide(L)'
;AVLYPPRKVKVTAHPGIFENKLAEHQLVSGQSLFYIGMPYSYEFLTKGLYADFDLQTEFCEIGPGIYYSGQVPRETDFEHPDPHLKVEDNTQIQVDQVWDDISLLIDTEKGPVVLLGCAHAGMVNVLNHFCKNTGYKKFHAVIGGTHLGFQGPGEQLEKSLQALQDYQVDLVAVSHCTGQEIGAICYNRFPERFS
;
A
#
# COMPACT_ATOMS: atom_id res chain seq x y z
N ALA A 1 -25.92 -25.66 2.17
CA ALA A 1 -25.32 -26.39 1.05
C ALA A 1 -25.04 -25.41 -0.06
N VAL A 2 -23.80 -25.27 -0.51
CA VAL A 2 -23.42 -24.47 -1.67
C VAL A 2 -23.94 -25.20 -2.90
N LEU A 3 -24.92 -24.62 -3.57
CA LEU A 3 -25.62 -25.25 -4.70
C LEU A 3 -24.84 -25.19 -6.02
N TYR A 4 -23.65 -24.55 -6.04
CA TYR A 4 -22.81 -24.43 -7.23
C TYR A 4 -21.44 -25.05 -6.96
N PRO A 5 -20.82 -25.68 -7.98
CA PRO A 5 -19.44 -26.09 -7.84
C PRO A 5 -18.58 -24.87 -7.48
N PRO A 6 -17.63 -25.01 -6.57
CA PRO A 6 -16.79 -23.89 -6.16
C PRO A 6 -16.05 -23.36 -7.39
N ARG A 7 -16.19 -22.05 -7.62
CA ARG A 7 -15.50 -21.36 -8.70
C ARG A 7 -14.14 -20.88 -8.18
N LYS A 8 -13.08 -21.16 -8.90
CA LYS A 8 -11.77 -20.56 -8.64
C LYS A 8 -11.85 -19.03 -8.74
N VAL A 9 -11.29 -18.34 -7.76
CA VAL A 9 -11.18 -16.89 -7.74
C VAL A 9 -9.71 -16.53 -7.98
N LYS A 10 -9.43 -15.81 -9.07
CA LYS A 10 -8.09 -15.31 -9.36
C LYS A 10 -7.74 -14.25 -8.30
N VAL A 11 -6.57 -14.40 -7.69
CA VAL A 11 -6.03 -13.48 -6.68
C VAL A 11 -4.65 -13.06 -7.13
N THR A 12 -4.51 -11.82 -7.59
CA THR A 12 -3.20 -11.24 -7.89
C THR A 12 -2.62 -10.66 -6.60
N ALA A 13 -1.43 -11.09 -6.23
CA ALA A 13 -0.78 -10.69 -4.99
C ALA A 13 0.75 -10.76 -5.11
N HIS A 14 1.44 -10.12 -4.18
CA HIS A 14 2.89 -10.27 -4.05
C HIS A 14 3.20 -11.57 -3.27
N PRO A 15 4.26 -12.32 -3.61
CA PRO A 15 4.62 -13.55 -2.89
C PRO A 15 4.94 -13.31 -1.41
N GLY A 16 5.42 -12.13 -1.03
CA GLY A 16 5.72 -11.73 0.34
C GLY A 16 4.53 -11.77 1.31
N ILE A 17 3.28 -11.87 0.82
CA ILE A 17 2.10 -12.03 1.70
C ILE A 17 2.16 -13.30 2.55
N PHE A 18 2.98 -14.29 2.18
CA PHE A 18 3.15 -15.54 2.92
C PHE A 18 4.40 -15.56 3.81
N GLU A 19 5.15 -14.46 3.88
CA GLU A 19 6.29 -14.34 4.77
C GLU A 19 5.85 -14.22 6.24
N ASN A 20 6.76 -14.58 7.15
CA ASN A 20 6.51 -14.45 8.59
C ASN A 20 6.72 -13.01 9.03
N LYS A 21 5.63 -12.23 9.06
CA LYS A 21 5.65 -10.81 9.35
C LYS A 21 5.30 -10.53 10.81
N LEU A 22 6.05 -9.61 11.42
CA LEU A 22 5.98 -9.29 12.82
C LEU A 22 5.93 -7.76 13.01
N ALA A 23 5.22 -7.32 14.04
CA ALA A 23 5.29 -5.94 14.52
C ALA A 23 5.99 -5.90 15.88
N GLU A 24 6.92 -4.97 16.04
CA GLU A 24 7.62 -4.73 17.29
C GLU A 24 6.89 -3.66 18.11
N HIS A 25 6.49 -4.02 19.32
CA HIS A 25 5.88 -3.09 20.25
C HIS A 25 6.71 -2.97 21.53
N GLN A 26 6.86 -1.73 22.02
CA GLN A 26 7.43 -1.47 23.33
C GLN A 26 6.36 -1.68 24.40
N LEU A 27 6.54 -2.68 25.25
CA LEU A 27 5.69 -2.96 26.41
C LEU A 27 6.41 -2.54 27.70
N VAL A 28 5.65 -2.42 28.78
CA VAL A 28 6.21 -2.16 30.13
C VAL A 28 7.20 -3.25 30.55
N SER A 29 6.99 -4.48 30.08
CA SER A 29 7.86 -5.66 30.33
C SER A 29 9.06 -5.76 29.39
N GLY A 30 9.22 -4.86 28.42
CA GLY A 30 10.25 -4.90 27.38
C GLY A 30 9.67 -4.93 25.97
N GLN A 31 10.52 -5.14 24.96
CA GLN A 31 10.10 -5.29 23.57
C GLN A 31 9.42 -6.65 23.35
N SER A 32 8.35 -6.64 22.57
CA SER A 32 7.64 -7.86 22.17
C SER A 32 7.31 -7.82 20.69
N LEU A 33 7.45 -8.97 20.03
CA LEU A 33 7.09 -9.18 18.63
C LEU A 33 5.72 -9.85 18.55
N PHE A 34 4.87 -9.32 17.70
CA PHE A 34 3.53 -9.83 17.44
C PHE A 34 3.41 -10.22 15.97
N TYR A 35 2.86 -11.40 15.71
CA TYR A 35 2.58 -11.84 14.36
C TYR A 35 1.49 -10.96 13.71
N ILE A 36 1.79 -10.42 12.54
CA ILE A 36 0.90 -9.58 11.75
C ILE A 36 0.73 -10.07 10.30
N GLY A 37 1.31 -11.22 9.98
CA GLY A 37 1.25 -11.80 8.63
C GLY A 37 -0.11 -12.43 8.31
N MET A 38 -0.18 -13.11 7.17
CA MET A 38 -1.37 -13.81 6.68
C MET A 38 -1.81 -14.89 7.67
N PRO A 39 -3.04 -14.83 8.23
CA PRO A 39 -3.50 -15.80 9.24
C PRO A 39 -3.88 -17.16 8.65
N TYR A 40 -3.90 -17.28 7.33
CA TYR A 40 -4.30 -18.50 6.62
C TYR A 40 -3.15 -19.08 5.82
N SER A 41 -3.01 -20.42 5.85
CA SER A 41 -2.01 -21.09 5.02
C SER A 41 -2.37 -21.02 3.53
N TYR A 42 -1.34 -21.05 2.68
CA TYR A 42 -1.51 -21.15 1.23
C TYR A 42 -2.42 -22.33 0.84
N GLU A 43 -2.26 -23.48 1.52
CA GLU A 43 -3.07 -24.67 1.28
C GLU A 43 -4.56 -24.44 1.62
N PHE A 44 -4.85 -23.79 2.75
CA PHE A 44 -6.23 -23.45 3.11
C PHE A 44 -6.86 -22.51 2.08
N LEU A 45 -6.14 -21.49 1.63
CA LEU A 45 -6.64 -20.55 0.64
C LEU A 45 -6.90 -21.20 -0.72
N THR A 46 -5.98 -22.05 -1.19
CA THR A 46 -6.09 -22.67 -2.52
C THR A 46 -7.04 -23.86 -2.56
N LYS A 47 -7.01 -24.73 -1.56
CA LYS A 47 -7.84 -25.95 -1.50
C LYS A 47 -9.17 -25.72 -0.79
N GLY A 48 -9.18 -24.91 0.28
CA GLY A 48 -10.37 -24.63 1.07
C GLY A 48 -11.24 -23.52 0.49
N LEU A 49 -10.64 -22.43 0.01
CA LEU A 49 -11.35 -21.27 -0.53
C LEU A 49 -11.23 -21.11 -2.04
N TYR A 50 -10.59 -22.05 -2.73
CA TYR A 50 -10.42 -22.09 -4.18
C TYR A 50 -9.73 -20.85 -4.76
N ALA A 51 -8.83 -20.23 -4.01
CA ALA A 51 -8.00 -19.14 -4.53
C ALA A 51 -7.04 -19.68 -5.59
N ASP A 52 -6.92 -18.95 -6.70
CA ASP A 52 -6.01 -19.19 -7.81
C ASP A 52 -5.02 -18.03 -7.85
N PHE A 53 -3.89 -18.19 -7.16
CA PHE A 53 -2.91 -17.13 -6.98
C PHE A 53 -2.09 -16.89 -8.25
N ASP A 54 -2.07 -15.63 -8.66
CA ASP A 54 -1.18 -15.05 -9.64
C ASP A 54 -0.18 -14.15 -8.88
N LEU A 55 0.97 -14.72 -8.51
CA LEU A 55 1.95 -14.03 -7.67
C LEU A 55 2.87 -13.17 -8.54
N GLN A 56 2.83 -11.85 -8.32
CA GLN A 56 3.55 -10.85 -9.10
C GLN A 56 4.43 -9.97 -8.21
N THR A 57 5.67 -9.72 -8.64
CA THR A 57 6.59 -8.78 -8.01
C THR A 57 6.76 -7.49 -8.80
N GLU A 58 6.49 -7.54 -10.10
CA GLU A 58 6.71 -6.44 -11.03
C GLU A 58 5.42 -5.67 -11.31
N PHE A 59 5.61 -4.43 -11.75
CA PHE A 59 4.51 -3.64 -12.32
C PHE A 59 3.89 -4.37 -13.51
N CYS A 60 2.57 -4.51 -13.52
CA CYS A 60 1.85 -5.11 -14.65
C CYS A 60 0.41 -4.62 -14.76
N GLU A 61 -0.15 -4.76 -15.96
CA GLU A 61 -1.58 -4.57 -16.19
C GLU A 61 -2.31 -5.89 -15.86
N ILE A 62 -3.26 -5.83 -14.92
CA ILE A 62 -4.03 -6.99 -14.46
C ILE A 62 -5.45 -7.06 -15.06
N GLY A 63 -5.85 -6.03 -15.74
CA GLY A 63 -7.10 -5.89 -16.48
C GLY A 63 -7.08 -4.61 -17.31
N PRO A 64 -7.97 -4.43 -18.28
CA PRO A 64 -7.94 -3.25 -19.14
C PRO A 64 -7.95 -1.94 -18.35
N GLY A 65 -6.85 -1.17 -18.40
CA GLY A 65 -6.68 0.07 -17.68
C GLY A 65 -6.52 -0.08 -16.15
N ILE A 66 -6.26 -1.29 -15.65
CA ILE A 66 -6.01 -1.55 -14.22
C ILE A 66 -4.58 -2.05 -14.06
N TYR A 67 -3.76 -1.26 -13.40
CA TYR A 67 -2.34 -1.53 -13.19
C TYR A 67 -2.07 -1.87 -11.73
N TYR A 68 -1.33 -2.94 -11.55
CA TYR A 68 -0.82 -3.43 -10.28
C TYR A 68 0.59 -2.89 -10.09
N SER A 69 0.88 -2.27 -8.95
CA SER A 69 2.17 -1.62 -8.72
C SER A 69 3.36 -2.58 -8.72
N GLY A 70 3.17 -3.81 -8.27
CA GLY A 70 4.31 -4.64 -7.88
C GLY A 70 5.07 -4.00 -6.72
N GLN A 71 6.33 -4.36 -6.57
CA GLN A 71 7.24 -3.75 -5.60
C GLN A 71 7.49 -2.29 -5.96
N VAL A 72 7.23 -1.40 -5.01
CA VAL A 72 7.49 0.03 -5.20
C VAL A 72 8.87 0.38 -4.62
N PRO A 73 9.85 0.79 -5.45
CA PRO A 73 11.16 1.17 -4.96
C PRO A 73 11.10 2.47 -4.15
N ARG A 74 11.87 2.55 -3.05
CA ARG A 74 12.04 3.78 -2.27
C ARG A 74 13.15 4.61 -2.87
N GLU A 75 12.80 5.70 -3.55
CA GLU A 75 13.73 6.58 -4.25
C GLU A 75 13.78 7.99 -3.64
N THR A 76 12.78 8.34 -2.82
CA THR A 76 12.81 9.59 -2.06
C THR A 76 13.72 9.48 -0.85
N ASP A 77 14.27 10.61 -0.41
CA ASP A 77 15.17 10.70 0.74
C ASP A 77 14.44 10.92 2.08
N PHE A 78 13.10 10.87 2.07
CA PHE A 78 12.26 11.15 3.24
C PHE A 78 11.19 10.08 3.52
N GLU A 79 11.00 9.10 2.64
CA GLU A 79 10.07 7.99 2.85
C GLU A 79 10.85 6.72 3.19
N HIS A 80 11.03 6.46 4.48
CA HIS A 80 11.82 5.35 5.00
C HIS A 80 10.95 4.17 5.44
N PRO A 81 11.48 2.94 5.47
CA PRO A 81 10.80 1.80 6.06
C PRO A 81 10.47 2.04 7.53
N ASP A 82 9.33 1.52 7.99
CA ASP A 82 9.01 1.53 9.42
C ASP A 82 9.92 0.54 10.15
N PRO A 83 10.78 1.01 11.09
CA PRO A 83 11.71 0.14 11.80
C PRO A 83 11.04 -0.86 12.75
N HIS A 84 9.75 -0.67 13.06
CA HIS A 84 8.97 -1.56 13.92
C HIS A 84 8.33 -2.74 13.16
N LEU A 85 8.28 -2.67 11.83
CA LEU A 85 7.84 -3.79 11.01
C LEU A 85 9.02 -4.70 10.70
N LYS A 86 8.83 -5.99 10.96
CA LYS A 86 9.87 -7.00 10.83
C LYS A 86 9.40 -8.15 9.96
N VAL A 87 10.34 -8.74 9.27
CA VAL A 87 10.16 -10.03 8.59
C VAL A 87 11.17 -11.02 9.16
N GLU A 88 10.70 -12.23 9.44
CA GLU A 88 11.53 -13.33 9.89
C GLU A 88 11.72 -14.30 8.73
N ASP A 89 12.95 -14.49 8.35
CA ASP A 89 13.36 -15.62 7.53
C ASP A 89 13.95 -16.74 8.41
N ASN A 90 14.36 -17.85 7.81
CA ASN A 90 14.87 -19.02 8.54
C ASN A 90 16.12 -18.74 9.39
N THR A 91 16.74 -17.57 9.28
CA THR A 91 18.05 -17.27 9.85
C THR A 91 18.05 -16.05 10.76
N GLN A 92 17.19 -15.07 10.49
CA GLN A 92 17.21 -13.80 11.21
C GLN A 92 15.89 -13.02 11.12
N ILE A 93 15.70 -12.09 12.07
CA ILE A 93 14.65 -11.09 12.03
C ILE A 93 15.27 -9.77 11.56
N GLN A 94 14.69 -9.17 10.53
CA GLN A 94 15.18 -7.91 9.95
C GLN A 94 14.02 -6.94 9.72
N VAL A 95 14.33 -5.67 9.43
CA VAL A 95 13.31 -4.68 9.08
C VAL A 95 12.61 -5.11 7.79
N ASP A 96 11.27 -5.21 7.86
CA ASP A 96 10.46 -5.52 6.70
C ASP A 96 10.39 -4.30 5.76
N GLN A 97 10.70 -4.52 4.50
CA GLN A 97 10.53 -3.51 3.46
C GLN A 97 9.08 -3.39 3.00
N VAL A 98 8.22 -4.33 3.42
CA VAL A 98 6.79 -4.40 3.08
C VAL A 98 6.57 -4.33 1.56
N TRP A 99 7.34 -5.13 0.81
CA TRP A 99 7.25 -5.19 -0.65
C TRP A 99 5.89 -5.67 -1.17
N ASP A 100 5.12 -6.30 -0.31
CA ASP A 100 3.78 -6.83 -0.56
C ASP A 100 2.65 -5.81 -0.31
N ASP A 101 2.98 -4.58 0.09
CA ASP A 101 2.03 -3.47 0.12
C ASP A 101 1.79 -2.95 -1.30
N ILE A 102 0.65 -3.29 -1.83
CA ILE A 102 0.31 -3.05 -3.23
C ILE A 102 -0.62 -1.86 -3.37
N SER A 103 -0.36 -1.08 -4.41
CA SER A 103 -1.24 -0.02 -4.88
C SER A 103 -1.76 -0.36 -6.27
N LEU A 104 -2.92 0.17 -6.63
CA LEU A 104 -3.47 0.06 -7.98
C LEU A 104 -3.56 1.43 -8.62
N LEU A 105 -3.36 1.47 -9.94
CA LEU A 105 -3.74 2.61 -10.75
C LEU A 105 -4.84 2.16 -11.71
N ILE A 106 -5.94 2.93 -11.74
CA ILE A 106 -7.09 2.69 -12.60
C ILE A 106 -7.19 3.84 -13.57
N ASP A 107 -7.10 3.54 -14.86
CA ASP A 107 -7.34 4.50 -15.92
C ASP A 107 -8.83 4.77 -16.07
N THR A 108 -9.24 6.03 -16.01
CA THR A 108 -10.65 6.43 -16.10
C THR A 108 -10.81 7.57 -17.11
N GLU A 109 -12.04 7.80 -17.55
CA GLU A 109 -12.37 8.92 -18.46
C GLU A 109 -11.98 10.30 -17.87
N LYS A 110 -11.91 10.43 -16.55
CA LYS A 110 -11.48 11.67 -15.87
C LYS A 110 -9.97 11.76 -15.66
N GLY A 111 -9.25 10.68 -15.94
CA GLY A 111 -7.82 10.53 -15.70
C GLY A 111 -7.50 9.41 -14.70
N PRO A 112 -6.22 9.13 -14.45
CA PRO A 112 -5.80 8.03 -13.61
C PRO A 112 -6.17 8.24 -12.14
N VAL A 113 -6.70 7.20 -11.51
CA VAL A 113 -7.03 7.11 -10.09
C VAL A 113 -6.06 6.15 -9.43
N VAL A 114 -5.38 6.59 -8.39
CA VAL A 114 -4.49 5.75 -7.58
C VAL A 114 -5.23 5.28 -6.34
N LEU A 115 -5.29 3.95 -6.16
CA LEU A 115 -5.79 3.32 -4.94
C LEU A 115 -4.58 2.81 -4.14
N LEU A 116 -4.37 3.40 -2.98
CA LEU A 116 -3.31 3.01 -2.05
C LEU A 116 -3.82 1.91 -1.12
N GLY A 117 -2.93 0.94 -0.80
CA GLY A 117 -3.09 0.08 0.36
C GLY A 117 -2.82 0.88 1.63
N CYS A 118 -1.64 0.70 2.20
CA CYS A 118 -1.13 1.54 3.29
C CYS A 118 -0.04 2.52 2.84
N ALA A 119 0.48 2.37 1.64
CA ALA A 119 1.62 3.13 1.10
C ALA A 119 2.88 3.06 2.00
N HIS A 120 3.24 1.86 2.46
CA HIS A 120 4.45 1.63 3.26
C HIS A 120 5.75 2.02 2.54
N ALA A 121 5.75 1.96 1.20
CA ALA A 121 6.86 2.47 0.40
C ALA A 121 6.96 4.00 0.41
N GLY A 122 5.90 4.67 0.86
CA GLY A 122 5.69 6.11 0.77
C GLY A 122 4.76 6.48 -0.39
N MET A 123 3.82 7.38 -0.14
CA MET A 123 2.86 7.83 -1.16
C MET A 123 3.57 8.45 -2.36
N VAL A 124 4.62 9.25 -2.14
CA VAL A 124 5.34 9.92 -3.23
C VAL A 124 6.10 8.90 -4.07
N ASN A 125 6.74 7.89 -3.45
CA ASN A 125 7.36 6.80 -4.17
C ASN A 125 6.34 6.02 -5.02
N VAL A 126 5.13 5.77 -4.51
CA VAL A 126 4.05 5.12 -5.28
C VAL A 126 3.65 5.96 -6.50
N LEU A 127 3.45 7.27 -6.34
CA LEU A 127 3.09 8.17 -7.45
C LEU A 127 4.20 8.24 -8.48
N ASN A 128 5.46 8.38 -8.05
CA ASN A 128 6.64 8.36 -8.93
C ASN A 128 6.72 7.04 -9.72
N HIS A 129 6.49 5.93 -9.06
CA HIS A 129 6.54 4.59 -9.67
C HIS A 129 5.47 4.45 -10.77
N PHE A 130 4.24 4.87 -10.51
CA PHE A 130 3.20 4.89 -11.54
C PHE A 130 3.55 5.84 -12.70
N CYS A 131 4.08 7.03 -12.41
CA CYS A 131 4.51 7.97 -13.46
C CYS A 131 5.57 7.37 -14.39
N LYS A 132 6.57 6.67 -13.82
CA LYS A 132 7.64 6.02 -14.59
C LYS A 132 7.12 4.93 -15.51
N ASN A 133 6.19 4.12 -15.01
CA ASN A 133 5.72 2.94 -15.75
C ASN A 133 4.61 3.26 -16.75
N THR A 134 3.80 4.30 -16.53
CA THR A 134 2.65 4.63 -17.40
C THR A 134 2.85 5.89 -18.23
N GLY A 135 3.77 6.76 -17.83
CA GLY A 135 3.97 8.06 -18.46
C GLY A 135 3.00 9.17 -18.01
N TYR A 136 2.04 8.87 -17.14
CA TYR A 136 1.17 9.89 -16.55
C TYR A 136 1.97 10.93 -15.77
N LYS A 137 1.52 12.19 -15.80
CA LYS A 137 2.15 13.33 -15.10
C LYS A 137 1.23 13.96 -14.07
N LYS A 138 -0.03 13.57 -14.05
CA LYS A 138 -1.05 14.03 -13.12
C LYS A 138 -2.02 12.89 -12.81
N PHE A 139 -2.72 13.00 -11.69
CA PHE A 139 -3.70 12.01 -11.26
C PHE A 139 -5.03 12.68 -10.99
N HIS A 140 -6.13 12.04 -11.40
CA HIS A 140 -7.47 12.53 -11.05
C HIS A 140 -7.75 12.34 -9.55
N ALA A 141 -7.39 11.19 -8.99
CA ALA A 141 -7.59 10.95 -7.56
C ALA A 141 -6.47 10.12 -6.93
N VAL A 142 -6.24 10.36 -5.64
CA VAL A 142 -5.43 9.51 -4.74
C VAL A 142 -6.29 9.13 -3.56
N ILE A 143 -6.54 7.82 -3.39
CA ILE A 143 -7.51 7.28 -2.44
C ILE A 143 -6.84 6.18 -1.62
N GLY A 144 -7.01 6.19 -0.29
CA GLY A 144 -6.57 5.08 0.58
C GLY A 144 -5.67 5.49 1.72
N GLY A 145 -4.86 4.55 2.20
CA GLY A 145 -3.94 4.76 3.33
C GLY A 145 -2.62 5.38 2.88
N THR A 146 -2.12 6.36 3.64
CA THR A 146 -0.86 7.05 3.33
C THR A 146 0.28 6.73 4.28
N HIS A 147 0.01 5.93 5.32
CA HIS A 147 0.93 5.62 6.44
C HIS A 147 1.45 6.84 7.23
N LEU A 148 1.07 8.06 6.84
CA LEU A 148 1.54 9.32 7.46
C LEU A 148 1.07 9.48 8.92
N GLY A 149 0.00 8.79 9.32
CA GLY A 149 -0.50 8.84 10.70
C GLY A 149 0.48 8.28 11.74
N PHE A 150 1.36 7.38 11.36
CA PHE A 150 2.39 6.83 12.24
C PHE A 150 3.64 7.71 12.31
N GLN A 151 3.89 8.52 11.27
CA GLN A 151 5.01 9.45 11.24
C GLN A 151 4.68 10.79 11.94
N GLY A 152 3.40 11.16 11.94
CA GLY A 152 2.94 12.43 12.47
C GLY A 152 3.32 13.64 11.59
N PRO A 153 3.02 14.86 12.08
CA PRO A 153 3.41 16.10 11.40
C PRO A 153 4.95 16.23 11.31
N GLY A 154 5.44 16.51 10.10
CA GLY A 154 6.88 16.63 9.83
C GLY A 154 7.21 16.79 8.36
N GLU A 155 8.49 16.64 8.05
CA GLU A 155 9.01 16.83 6.69
C GLU A 155 8.34 15.91 5.67
N GLN A 156 8.16 14.63 6.01
CA GLN A 156 7.50 13.67 5.12
C GLN A 156 6.07 14.10 4.79
N LEU A 157 5.29 14.56 5.77
CA LEU A 157 3.94 15.07 5.54
C LEU A 157 3.95 16.26 4.58
N GLU A 158 4.78 17.28 4.84
CA GLU A 158 4.83 18.49 4.00
C GLU A 158 5.26 18.16 2.56
N LYS A 159 6.26 17.31 2.38
CA LYS A 159 6.68 16.84 1.03
C LYS A 159 5.59 16.03 0.35
N SER A 160 4.84 15.21 1.09
CA SER A 160 3.71 14.45 0.55
C SER A 160 2.56 15.36 0.12
N LEU A 161 2.21 16.37 0.92
CA LEU A 161 1.20 17.37 0.54
C LEU A 161 1.64 18.19 -0.67
N GLN A 162 2.92 18.55 -0.76
CA GLN A 162 3.48 19.23 -1.92
C GLN A 162 3.39 18.36 -3.18
N ALA A 163 3.71 17.08 -3.08
CA ALA A 163 3.61 16.14 -4.20
C ALA A 163 2.18 16.03 -4.74
N LEU A 164 1.15 16.03 -3.89
CA LEU A 164 -0.24 16.05 -4.33
C LEU A 164 -0.58 17.32 -5.16
N GLN A 165 0.07 18.44 -4.87
CA GLN A 165 -0.07 19.66 -5.68
C GLN A 165 0.69 19.55 -7.00
N ASP A 166 1.94 19.09 -6.96
CA ASP A 166 2.83 18.97 -8.13
C ASP A 166 2.26 18.00 -9.16
N TYR A 167 1.67 16.90 -8.70
CA TYR A 167 0.93 15.92 -9.53
C TYR A 167 -0.48 16.38 -9.90
N GLN A 168 -0.89 17.60 -9.52
CA GLN A 168 -2.19 18.19 -9.83
C GLN A 168 -3.35 17.22 -9.50
N VAL A 169 -3.30 16.62 -8.32
CA VAL A 169 -4.35 15.67 -7.87
C VAL A 169 -5.66 16.45 -7.66
N ASP A 170 -6.72 16.05 -8.37
CA ASP A 170 -8.03 16.73 -8.31
C ASP A 170 -8.83 16.30 -7.07
N LEU A 171 -8.67 15.05 -6.62
CA LEU A 171 -9.39 14.49 -5.48
C LEU A 171 -8.44 13.74 -4.54
N VAL A 172 -8.47 14.09 -3.26
CA VAL A 172 -7.70 13.45 -2.19
C VAL A 172 -8.67 12.82 -1.20
N ALA A 173 -8.66 11.49 -1.07
CA ALA A 173 -9.53 10.74 -0.17
C ALA A 173 -8.70 9.78 0.69
N VAL A 174 -8.15 10.30 1.77
CA VAL A 174 -7.27 9.53 2.66
C VAL A 174 -8.05 8.83 3.77
N SER A 175 -7.57 7.67 4.19
CA SER A 175 -8.25 6.83 5.19
C SER A 175 -7.27 5.93 5.94
N HIS A 176 -7.81 5.02 6.75
CA HIS A 176 -7.08 3.91 7.38
C HIS A 176 -5.86 4.40 8.18
N CYS A 177 -4.64 4.02 7.79
CA CYS A 177 -3.38 4.34 8.47
C CYS A 177 -2.95 5.82 8.36
N THR A 178 -3.69 6.64 7.61
CA THR A 178 -3.50 8.10 7.60
C THR A 178 -3.87 8.74 8.95
N GLY A 179 -4.86 8.18 9.64
CA GLY A 179 -5.32 8.71 10.92
C GLY A 179 -6.11 10.03 10.80
N GLN A 180 -6.81 10.37 11.88
CA GLN A 180 -7.71 11.54 11.88
C GLN A 180 -6.96 12.87 11.85
N GLU A 181 -5.84 12.97 12.58
CA GLU A 181 -5.05 14.21 12.65
C GLU A 181 -4.51 14.60 11.26
N ILE A 182 -3.85 13.66 10.60
CA ILE A 182 -3.31 13.89 9.24
C ILE A 182 -4.44 14.10 8.23
N GLY A 183 -5.55 13.37 8.35
CA GLY A 183 -6.74 13.60 7.54
C GLY A 183 -7.28 15.02 7.67
N ALA A 184 -7.33 15.58 8.88
CA ALA A 184 -7.74 16.97 9.12
C ALA A 184 -6.75 17.98 8.52
N ILE A 185 -5.44 17.70 8.56
CA ILE A 185 -4.42 18.55 7.92
C ILE A 185 -4.61 18.50 6.39
N CYS A 186 -4.85 17.33 5.80
CA CYS A 186 -5.13 17.18 4.37
C CYS A 186 -6.40 17.99 3.98
N TYR A 187 -7.48 17.87 4.75
CA TYR A 187 -8.70 18.64 4.53
C TYR A 187 -8.44 20.15 4.55
N ASN A 188 -7.71 20.65 5.55
CA ASN A 188 -7.39 22.07 5.66
C ASN A 188 -6.50 22.57 4.51
N ARG A 189 -5.61 21.71 3.99
CA ARG A 189 -4.73 22.06 2.86
C ARG A 189 -5.48 22.04 1.52
N PHE A 190 -6.46 21.15 1.36
CA PHE A 190 -7.17 20.90 0.11
C PHE A 190 -8.71 20.88 0.27
N PRO A 191 -9.36 21.91 0.85
CA PRO A 191 -10.77 21.86 1.22
C PRO A 191 -11.70 21.56 0.04
N GLU A 192 -11.34 21.99 -1.18
CA GLU A 192 -12.12 21.78 -2.40
C GLU A 192 -11.83 20.42 -3.10
N ARG A 193 -10.81 19.71 -2.65
CA ARG A 193 -10.35 18.45 -3.26
C ARG A 193 -10.41 17.26 -2.31
N PHE A 194 -10.77 17.49 -1.06
CA PHE A 194 -10.80 16.44 -0.03
C PHE A 194 -12.20 15.82 0.06
N SER A 195 -12.26 14.48 0.17
CA SER A 195 -13.49 13.71 0.32
C SER A 195 -13.39 12.68 1.43
#